data_7efa8f2dde3b9cedf92eaa77e69b0e4e
#
_entry.id   7efa8f2dde3b9cedf92eaa77e69b0e4e
#
_cell.length_a   1.000
_cell.length_b   1.000
_cell.length_c   1.000
_cell.angle_alpha   90.00
_cell.angle_beta   90.00
_cell.angle_gamma   90.00
#
_symmetry.space_group_name_H-M   'P 1'
#
loop_
_entity.id
_entity.type
_entity.pdbx_description
1 polymer ?
#
loop_
_entity_poly.entity_id
_entity_poly.type
_entity_poly.pdbx_seq_one_letter_code
_entity_poly.pdbx_strand_id
1 'polypeptide(L)'
;MTRAGTGKTYASAFAMRELGFKRVLFLVHRGQLARQTKKSYEKVFAKSVSMGLVGAGYHEYDADYVFATVQTLNRDEHLLQYDKDAFDCIVLDEAHHVTADTYQKIMKHFSPKLWLGMTATPDKRDDNVAGRNVYELFNYQIAYEIRLQQAMEENLLCPFHYFGITDLSIVGDDKDNRDFSMLTSDERVKHIIQQANYYGYSGEKVKGLIFCSSIKETQELSYKFNNIVNPDTGEYFRTIALNGDANEQERQDAFERLAMNESEANVHKQPLDYIFSVEILNEGWEFPGGKIEAGETPQEALEREIMEELDTEVKVGALIDTIEYDYPNFHLSMDCFWCEILSGDLVLKEHENAKWLTKQHLREVEWLPADATLIEKIRRYI
;
A
#
# COMPACT_ATOMS: atom_id res chain seq x y z
N MET A 1 1.44 19.88 -2.35
CA MET A 1 0.92 18.60 -1.82
C MET A 1 -0.33 18.25 -2.59
N THR A 2 -0.33 17.15 -3.28
CA THR A 2 -1.44 16.80 -4.17
C THR A 2 -1.93 15.39 -3.82
N ARG A 3 -3.24 15.23 -3.67
CA ARG A 3 -3.84 13.91 -3.38
C ARG A 3 -3.65 12.93 -4.54
N ALA A 4 -3.83 11.63 -4.28
CA ALA A 4 -3.81 10.60 -5.31
C ALA A 4 -4.79 10.93 -6.44
N GLY A 5 -4.42 10.69 -7.70
CA GLY A 5 -5.27 10.96 -8.86
C GLY A 5 -5.20 12.38 -9.45
N THR A 6 -4.56 13.35 -8.78
CA THR A 6 -4.46 14.74 -9.27
C THR A 6 -3.36 14.97 -10.31
N GLY A 7 -2.75 13.92 -10.84
CA GLY A 7 -1.74 14.04 -11.90
C GLY A 7 -0.34 14.40 -11.42
N LYS A 8 0.04 14.13 -10.17
CA LYS A 8 1.38 14.41 -9.60
C LYS A 8 2.53 14.02 -10.53
N THR A 9 2.48 12.81 -11.08
CA THR A 9 3.51 12.28 -11.98
C THR A 9 3.67 13.13 -13.26
N TYR A 10 2.56 13.54 -13.88
CA TYR A 10 2.61 14.40 -15.06
C TYR A 10 3.06 15.81 -14.69
N ALA A 11 2.60 16.35 -13.56
CA ALA A 11 3.02 17.66 -13.07
C ALA A 11 4.54 17.70 -12.85
N SER A 12 5.10 16.66 -12.23
CA SER A 12 6.56 16.55 -12.04
C SER A 12 7.29 16.42 -13.39
N ALA A 13 6.77 15.65 -14.34
CA ALA A 13 7.37 15.51 -15.67
C ALA A 13 7.41 16.85 -16.42
N PHE A 14 6.30 17.61 -16.40
CA PHE A 14 6.26 18.96 -17.00
C PHE A 14 7.21 19.90 -16.28
N ALA A 15 7.29 19.85 -14.94
CA ALA A 15 8.23 20.67 -14.19
C ALA A 15 9.70 20.37 -14.56
N MET A 16 10.08 19.09 -14.67
CA MET A 16 11.43 18.70 -15.09
C MET A 16 11.74 19.21 -16.50
N ARG A 17 10.77 19.16 -17.41
CA ARG A 17 10.94 19.66 -18.77
C ARG A 17 11.12 21.19 -18.81
N GLU A 18 10.28 21.93 -18.10
CA GLU A 18 10.35 23.41 -18.07
C GLU A 18 11.59 23.91 -17.35
N LEU A 19 12.06 23.22 -16.30
CA LEU A 19 13.29 23.53 -15.60
C LEU A 19 14.55 23.14 -16.37
N GLY A 20 14.41 22.35 -17.42
CA GLY A 20 15.51 21.96 -18.31
C GLY A 20 16.55 21.06 -17.66
N PHE A 21 16.19 20.29 -16.63
CA PHE A 21 17.10 19.33 -16.00
C PHE A 21 17.47 18.22 -16.97
N LYS A 22 18.77 17.90 -17.03
CA LYS A 22 19.32 16.90 -17.93
C LYS A 22 19.37 15.52 -17.31
N ARG A 23 19.71 15.44 -16.03
CA ARG A 23 19.82 14.20 -15.27
C ARG A 23 18.84 14.21 -14.12
N VAL A 24 17.89 13.27 -14.12
CA VAL A 24 16.84 13.17 -13.07
C VAL A 24 16.76 11.75 -12.53
N LEU A 25 16.75 11.62 -11.21
CA LEU A 25 16.43 10.38 -10.54
C LEU A 25 15.01 10.46 -9.96
N PHE A 26 14.17 9.50 -10.29
CA PHE A 26 12.83 9.39 -9.74
C PHE A 26 12.75 8.15 -8.85
N LEU A 27 12.49 8.35 -7.57
CA LEU A 27 12.41 7.30 -6.58
C LEU A 27 10.97 7.00 -6.19
N VAL A 28 10.62 5.74 -6.24
CA VAL A 28 9.30 5.20 -5.85
C VAL A 28 9.47 4.05 -4.86
N HIS A 29 8.39 3.71 -4.19
CA HIS A 29 8.40 2.61 -3.23
C HIS A 29 8.28 1.22 -3.91
N ARG A 30 7.59 1.10 -5.05
CA ARG A 30 7.33 -0.19 -5.73
C ARG A 30 7.79 -0.17 -7.19
N GLY A 31 8.39 -1.29 -7.64
CA GLY A 31 8.90 -1.42 -9.02
C GLY A 31 7.84 -1.23 -10.11
N GLN A 32 6.58 -1.59 -9.85
CA GLN A 32 5.47 -1.35 -10.76
C GLN A 32 5.24 0.15 -10.97
N LEU A 33 5.32 0.94 -9.87
CA LEU A 33 5.18 2.40 -9.96
C LEU A 33 6.34 3.02 -10.75
N ALA A 34 7.57 2.50 -10.62
CA ALA A 34 8.70 2.96 -11.42
C ALA A 34 8.42 2.81 -12.93
N ARG A 35 7.91 1.64 -13.34
CA ARG A 35 7.53 1.38 -14.74
C ARG A 35 6.39 2.29 -15.23
N GLN A 36 5.37 2.49 -14.41
CA GLN A 36 4.24 3.38 -14.75
C GLN A 36 4.67 4.83 -14.86
N THR A 37 5.50 5.29 -13.92
CA THR A 37 6.05 6.66 -13.91
C THR A 37 6.91 6.90 -15.14
N LYS A 38 7.82 5.96 -15.48
CA LYS A 38 8.61 6.01 -16.71
C LYS A 38 7.72 6.16 -17.95
N LYS A 39 6.67 5.33 -18.09
CA LYS A 39 5.71 5.45 -19.20
C LYS A 39 5.01 6.81 -19.25
N SER A 40 4.69 7.41 -18.11
CA SER A 40 4.09 8.73 -18.04
C SER A 40 5.05 9.83 -18.49
N TYR A 41 6.31 9.74 -18.07
CA TYR A 41 7.37 10.65 -18.51
C TYR A 41 7.67 10.50 -20.01
N GLU A 42 7.70 9.29 -20.56
CA GLU A 42 7.86 9.03 -21.99
C GLU A 42 6.80 9.73 -22.84
N LYS A 43 5.56 9.84 -22.35
CA LYS A 43 4.49 10.58 -23.02
C LYS A 43 4.75 12.10 -23.05
N VAL A 44 5.39 12.66 -22.02
CA VAL A 44 5.68 14.10 -21.93
C VAL A 44 6.93 14.47 -22.73
N PHE A 45 7.95 13.62 -22.67
CA PHE A 45 9.26 13.89 -23.29
C PHE A 45 9.41 13.29 -24.68
N ALA A 46 8.53 12.38 -25.07
CA ALA A 46 8.65 11.57 -26.27
C ALA A 46 10.03 10.84 -26.30
N LYS A 47 10.89 11.16 -27.28
CA LYS A 47 12.24 10.58 -27.40
C LYS A 47 13.34 11.60 -27.17
N SER A 48 13.03 12.72 -26.52
CA SER A 48 14.02 13.81 -26.32
C SER A 48 15.05 13.53 -25.23
N VAL A 49 14.76 12.59 -24.32
CA VAL A 49 15.65 12.13 -23.25
C VAL A 49 15.64 10.61 -23.18
N SER A 50 16.77 10.02 -22.80
CA SER A 50 16.85 8.59 -22.50
C SER A 50 16.27 8.30 -21.13
N MET A 51 15.52 7.20 -20.99
CA MET A 51 14.84 6.83 -19.74
C MET A 51 15.13 5.38 -19.39
N GLY A 52 15.69 5.15 -18.21
CA GLY A 52 16.11 3.84 -17.71
C GLY A 52 15.41 3.43 -16.41
N LEU A 53 15.39 2.12 -16.16
CA LEU A 53 14.94 1.50 -14.92
C LEU A 53 16.12 0.91 -14.16
N VAL A 54 16.11 1.07 -12.82
CA VAL A 54 17.08 0.41 -11.93
C VAL A 54 16.30 -0.33 -10.86
N GLY A 55 16.48 -1.65 -10.81
CA GLY A 55 15.77 -2.56 -9.92
C GLY A 55 14.84 -3.51 -10.64
N ALA A 56 14.35 -4.53 -9.93
CA ALA A 56 13.51 -5.60 -10.50
C ALA A 56 14.13 -6.26 -11.77
N GLY A 57 15.46 -6.46 -11.75
CA GLY A 57 16.20 -7.07 -12.87
C GLY A 57 16.67 -6.09 -13.95
N TYR A 58 16.38 -4.80 -13.82
CA TYR A 58 16.85 -3.76 -14.75
C TYR A 58 18.09 -3.04 -14.18
N HIS A 59 19.08 -2.73 -15.03
CA HIS A 59 20.36 -2.11 -14.68
C HIS A 59 20.73 -0.97 -15.66
N GLU A 60 19.77 -0.10 -15.97
CA GLU A 60 19.93 0.98 -16.97
C GLU A 60 20.44 2.27 -16.31
N TYR A 61 21.67 2.23 -15.75
CA TYR A 61 22.26 3.32 -14.95
C TYR A 61 22.63 4.59 -15.75
N ASP A 62 22.90 4.46 -17.05
CA ASP A 62 23.44 5.55 -17.89
C ASP A 62 22.36 6.46 -18.48
N ALA A 63 21.09 6.14 -18.28
CA ALA A 63 19.99 6.94 -18.82
C ALA A 63 19.98 8.36 -18.21
N ASP A 64 19.50 9.33 -18.99
CA ASP A 64 19.34 10.71 -18.52
C ASP A 64 18.33 10.78 -17.36
N TYR A 65 17.20 10.08 -17.50
CA TYR A 65 16.17 9.98 -16.44
C TYR A 65 16.11 8.54 -15.97
N VAL A 66 16.42 8.34 -14.69
CA VAL A 66 16.44 7.02 -14.05
C VAL A 66 15.26 6.89 -13.10
N PHE A 67 14.52 5.80 -13.24
CA PHE A 67 13.41 5.44 -12.35
C PHE A 67 13.82 4.22 -11.54
N ALA A 68 13.83 4.36 -10.23
CA ALA A 68 14.30 3.30 -9.34
C ALA A 68 13.39 3.14 -8.13
N THR A 69 13.46 1.97 -7.48
CA THR A 69 12.88 1.82 -6.15
C THR A 69 13.88 2.23 -5.08
N VAL A 70 13.38 2.76 -3.98
CA VAL A 70 14.19 3.14 -2.83
C VAL A 70 14.97 1.94 -2.30
N GLN A 71 14.32 0.78 -2.16
CA GLN A 71 14.94 -0.46 -1.67
C GLN A 71 16.10 -0.91 -2.55
N THR A 72 15.95 -0.80 -3.88
CA THR A 72 17.07 -1.14 -4.79
C THR A 72 18.22 -0.16 -4.62
N LEU A 73 17.91 1.15 -4.65
CA LEU A 73 18.98 2.17 -4.64
C LEU A 73 19.65 2.29 -3.26
N ASN A 74 19.02 1.87 -2.18
CA ASN A 74 19.61 1.84 -0.85
C ASN A 74 20.78 0.84 -0.72
N ARG A 75 20.89 -0.14 -1.63
CA ARG A 75 21.99 -1.10 -1.65
C ARG A 75 23.25 -0.43 -2.26
N ASP A 76 24.39 -0.62 -1.60
CA ASP A 76 25.65 0.01 -2.01
C ASP A 76 26.05 -0.35 -3.45
N GLU A 77 25.78 -1.56 -3.90
CA GLU A 77 26.05 -2.02 -5.27
C GLU A 77 25.35 -1.18 -6.35
N HIS A 78 24.20 -0.58 -6.04
CA HIS A 78 23.45 0.29 -6.94
C HIS A 78 23.73 1.78 -6.66
N LEU A 79 23.80 2.15 -5.37
CA LEU A 79 24.00 3.54 -4.95
C LEU A 79 25.37 4.08 -5.41
N LEU A 80 26.42 3.28 -5.25
CA LEU A 80 27.79 3.65 -5.60
C LEU A 80 28.10 3.62 -7.11
N GLN A 81 27.11 3.23 -7.94
CA GLN A 81 27.22 3.44 -9.39
C GLN A 81 27.12 4.91 -9.78
N TYR A 82 26.66 5.75 -8.86
CA TYR A 82 26.46 7.17 -9.11
C TYR A 82 27.34 8.03 -8.23
N ASP A 83 27.94 9.06 -8.83
CA ASP A 83 28.61 10.13 -8.11
C ASP A 83 27.58 10.99 -7.35
N LYS A 84 28.04 11.72 -6.34
CA LYS A 84 27.18 12.56 -5.48
C LYS A 84 26.38 13.61 -6.25
N ASP A 85 26.91 14.11 -7.33
CA ASP A 85 26.36 15.14 -8.21
C ASP A 85 25.83 14.58 -9.54
N ALA A 86 25.62 13.26 -9.62
CA ALA A 86 25.18 12.59 -10.85
C ALA A 86 23.83 13.09 -11.37
N PHE A 87 22.97 13.65 -10.51
CA PHE A 87 21.63 14.09 -10.86
C PHE A 87 21.44 15.58 -10.59
N ASP A 88 20.79 16.29 -11.53
CA ASP A 88 20.37 17.69 -11.34
C ASP A 88 19.19 17.77 -10.37
N CYS A 89 18.25 16.83 -10.47
CA CYS A 89 17.08 16.74 -9.61
C CYS A 89 16.83 15.30 -9.17
N ILE A 90 16.42 15.15 -7.92
CA ILE A 90 15.91 13.87 -7.40
C ILE A 90 14.47 14.08 -6.95
N VAL A 91 13.56 13.28 -7.52
CA VAL A 91 12.12 13.29 -7.22
C VAL A 91 11.82 12.12 -6.31
N LEU A 92 11.20 12.39 -5.17
CA LEU A 92 10.77 11.40 -4.19
C LEU A 92 9.24 11.30 -4.24
N ASP A 93 8.72 10.18 -4.71
CA ASP A 93 7.28 9.90 -4.63
C ASP A 93 6.95 9.36 -3.24
N GLU A 94 5.74 9.63 -2.78
CA GLU A 94 5.29 9.37 -1.42
C GLU A 94 6.29 9.87 -0.35
N ALA A 95 6.66 11.15 -0.47
CA ALA A 95 7.70 11.78 0.34
C ALA A 95 7.42 11.80 1.87
N HIS A 96 6.24 11.35 2.30
CA HIS A 96 5.97 11.14 3.72
C HIS A 96 6.79 9.97 4.33
N HIS A 97 7.38 9.11 3.47
CA HIS A 97 8.31 8.05 3.89
C HIS A 97 9.77 8.50 3.99
N VAL A 98 10.08 9.74 3.61
CA VAL A 98 11.47 10.24 3.49
C VAL A 98 12.24 10.24 4.81
N THR A 99 11.53 10.14 5.93
CA THR A 99 12.11 10.04 7.28
C THR A 99 12.69 8.65 7.60
N ALA A 100 12.38 7.64 6.80
CA ALA A 100 12.94 6.29 6.96
C ALA A 100 14.43 6.26 6.59
N ASP A 101 15.22 5.44 7.26
CA ASP A 101 16.68 5.38 7.10
C ASP A 101 17.12 5.06 5.67
N THR A 102 16.34 4.25 4.95
CA THR A 102 16.57 3.95 3.54
C THR A 102 16.62 5.20 2.66
N TYR A 103 15.69 6.12 2.87
CA TYR A 103 15.70 7.41 2.18
C TYR A 103 16.82 8.32 2.68
N GLN A 104 17.06 8.33 3.99
CA GLN A 104 18.11 9.16 4.60
C GLN A 104 19.51 8.80 4.07
N LYS A 105 19.79 7.50 3.87
CA LYS A 105 21.06 7.04 3.28
C LYS A 105 21.23 7.58 1.86
N ILE A 106 20.19 7.50 1.03
CA ILE A 106 20.20 8.02 -0.34
C ILE A 106 20.36 9.55 -0.33
N MET A 107 19.62 10.25 0.54
CA MET A 107 19.70 11.71 0.66
C MET A 107 21.09 12.19 1.13
N LYS A 108 21.75 11.44 2.00
CA LYS A 108 23.13 11.74 2.43
C LYS A 108 24.17 11.51 1.34
N HIS A 109 23.91 10.56 0.44
CA HIS A 109 24.83 10.25 -0.65
C HIS A 109 24.80 11.33 -1.74
N PHE A 110 23.62 11.77 -2.17
CA PHE A 110 23.45 12.68 -3.29
C PHE A 110 23.41 14.15 -2.89
N SER A 111 23.88 15.01 -3.79
CA SER A 111 23.85 16.47 -3.66
C SER A 111 23.27 17.11 -4.94
N PRO A 112 21.99 16.85 -5.27
CA PRO A 112 21.36 17.43 -6.46
C PRO A 112 21.14 18.93 -6.30
N LYS A 113 20.85 19.62 -7.41
CA LYS A 113 20.45 21.04 -7.40
C LYS A 113 19.05 21.23 -6.79
N LEU A 114 18.19 20.20 -6.93
CA LEU A 114 16.82 20.21 -6.42
C LEU A 114 16.43 18.84 -5.87
N TRP A 115 15.89 18.83 -4.66
CA TRP A 115 15.09 17.74 -4.14
C TRP A 115 13.61 18.09 -4.30
N LEU A 116 12.82 17.23 -4.93
CA LEU A 116 11.36 17.41 -5.09
C LEU A 116 10.63 16.26 -4.42
N GLY A 117 9.99 16.54 -3.30
CA GLY A 117 9.11 15.58 -2.63
C GLY A 117 7.65 15.72 -3.09
N MET A 118 7.00 14.62 -3.38
CA MET A 118 5.57 14.56 -3.71
C MET A 118 4.87 13.64 -2.72
N THR A 119 3.79 14.11 -2.12
CA THR A 119 2.98 13.30 -1.21
C THR A 119 1.53 13.75 -1.20
N ALA A 120 0.62 12.83 -0.91
CA ALA A 120 -0.78 13.13 -0.63
C ALA A 120 -1.03 13.45 0.85
N THR A 121 -0.18 12.96 1.75
CA THR A 121 -0.36 12.98 3.21
C THR A 121 0.90 13.46 3.93
N PRO A 122 1.26 14.74 3.81
CA PRO A 122 2.48 15.28 4.41
C PRO A 122 2.47 15.28 5.95
N ASP A 123 1.27 15.35 6.52
CA ASP A 123 1.07 15.53 7.97
C ASP A 123 1.07 14.21 8.76
N LYS A 124 1.39 13.08 8.09
CA LYS A 124 1.27 11.74 8.68
C LYS A 124 2.22 11.49 9.86
N ARG A 125 3.25 12.35 10.08
CA ARG A 125 4.22 12.21 11.17
C ARG A 125 4.63 13.56 11.74
N ASP A 126 3.77 14.16 12.52
CA ASP A 126 4.13 15.27 13.40
C ASP A 126 4.19 14.76 14.85
N ASP A 127 5.18 13.91 15.09
CA ASP A 127 5.49 13.39 16.43
C ASP A 127 6.45 14.28 17.22
N ASN A 128 6.76 15.47 16.67
CA ASN A 128 7.73 16.43 17.20
C ASN A 128 9.16 15.87 17.39
N VAL A 129 9.51 14.77 16.74
CA VAL A 129 10.86 14.22 16.74
C VAL A 129 11.68 14.93 15.65
N ALA A 130 12.80 15.54 16.06
CA ALA A 130 13.69 16.24 15.13
C ALA A 130 14.17 15.29 14.02
N GLY A 131 14.10 15.77 12.76
CA GLY A 131 14.47 15.00 11.58
C GLY A 131 13.41 14.03 11.05
N ARG A 132 12.25 13.93 11.68
CA ARG A 132 11.11 13.12 11.22
C ARG A 132 9.96 13.92 10.61
N ASN A 133 10.12 15.23 10.48
CA ASN A 133 9.13 16.10 9.86
C ASN A 133 9.48 16.30 8.38
N VAL A 134 8.58 15.90 7.48
CA VAL A 134 8.76 16.04 6.02
C VAL A 134 8.98 17.50 5.63
N TYR A 135 8.27 18.42 6.25
CA TYR A 135 8.42 19.86 5.99
C TYR A 135 9.84 20.37 6.35
N GLU A 136 10.40 19.90 7.47
CA GLU A 136 11.75 20.26 7.90
C GLU A 136 12.78 19.78 6.89
N LEU A 137 12.68 18.53 6.39
CA LEU A 137 13.57 17.95 5.40
C LEU A 137 13.59 18.71 4.07
N PHE A 138 12.51 19.38 3.71
CA PHE A 138 12.40 20.23 2.54
C PHE A 138 12.46 21.75 2.90
N ASN A 139 13.04 22.11 4.05
CA ASN A 139 13.21 23.49 4.52
C ASN A 139 11.90 24.28 4.53
N TYR A 140 10.77 23.64 4.82
CA TYR A 140 9.41 24.21 4.78
C TYR A 140 9.04 24.86 3.43
N GLN A 141 9.69 24.44 2.35
CA GLN A 141 9.37 24.95 1.01
C GLN A 141 8.29 24.11 0.36
N ILE A 142 7.14 24.71 0.13
CA ILE A 142 6.03 24.11 -0.57
C ILE A 142 5.94 24.75 -1.96
N ALA A 143 6.25 23.97 -2.99
CA ALA A 143 6.15 24.43 -4.37
C ALA A 143 4.70 24.54 -4.84
N TYR A 144 3.86 23.56 -4.47
CA TYR A 144 2.44 23.54 -4.80
C TYR A 144 1.68 22.67 -3.81
N GLU A 145 0.50 23.14 -3.42
CA GLU A 145 -0.43 22.38 -2.60
C GLU A 145 -1.83 22.47 -3.20
N ILE A 146 -2.52 21.33 -3.27
CA ILE A 146 -3.92 21.27 -3.61
C ILE A 146 -4.65 20.34 -2.65
N ARG A 147 -5.65 20.86 -1.98
CA ARG A 147 -6.50 20.11 -1.05
C ARG A 147 -7.65 19.44 -1.81
N LEU A 148 -8.28 18.41 -1.19
CA LEU A 148 -9.35 17.64 -1.81
C LEU A 148 -10.48 18.53 -2.36
N GLN A 149 -10.96 19.46 -1.54
CA GLN A 149 -12.04 20.35 -1.91
C GLN A 149 -11.66 21.19 -3.14
N GLN A 150 -10.49 21.82 -3.10
CA GLN A 150 -10.00 22.61 -4.24
C GLN A 150 -9.83 21.76 -5.50
N ALA A 151 -9.29 20.52 -5.38
CA ALA A 151 -9.13 19.63 -6.52
C ALA A 151 -10.48 19.23 -7.15
N MET A 152 -11.53 19.13 -6.34
CA MET A 152 -12.89 18.91 -6.86
C MET A 152 -13.47 20.17 -7.51
N GLU A 153 -13.32 21.33 -6.87
CA GLU A 153 -13.78 22.63 -7.42
C GLU A 153 -13.11 22.96 -8.76
N GLU A 154 -11.83 22.61 -8.90
CA GLU A 154 -11.06 22.78 -10.14
C GLU A 154 -11.27 21.64 -11.17
N ASN A 155 -12.19 20.70 -10.92
CA ASN A 155 -12.48 19.53 -11.77
C ASN A 155 -11.25 18.63 -12.03
N LEU A 156 -10.27 18.60 -11.15
CA LEU A 156 -9.11 17.70 -11.22
C LEU A 156 -9.43 16.32 -10.63
N LEU A 157 -10.47 16.24 -9.81
CA LEU A 157 -11.01 15.00 -9.26
C LEU A 157 -12.50 14.91 -9.55
N CYS A 158 -12.96 13.68 -9.77
CA CYS A 158 -14.39 13.41 -9.90
C CYS A 158 -15.08 13.77 -8.57
N PRO A 159 -16.20 14.51 -8.60
CA PRO A 159 -17.03 14.71 -7.42
C PRO A 159 -17.47 13.37 -6.84
N PHE A 160 -17.55 13.29 -5.53
CA PHE A 160 -18.06 12.11 -4.84
C PHE A 160 -19.04 12.52 -3.74
N HIS A 161 -19.95 11.59 -3.43
CA HIS A 161 -20.84 11.68 -2.29
C HIS A 161 -20.44 10.61 -1.28
N TYR A 162 -20.38 11.00 -0.02
CA TYR A 162 -20.12 10.08 1.08
C TYR A 162 -21.41 9.87 1.87
N PHE A 163 -21.79 8.61 2.02
CA PHE A 163 -22.97 8.21 2.78
C PHE A 163 -22.55 7.27 3.91
N GLY A 164 -22.83 7.67 5.15
CA GLY A 164 -22.72 6.78 6.30
C GLY A 164 -23.95 5.88 6.36
N ILE A 165 -23.76 4.57 6.22
CA ILE A 165 -24.83 3.59 6.27
C ILE A 165 -24.64 2.75 7.53
N THR A 166 -25.69 2.63 8.36
CA THR A 166 -25.68 1.69 9.46
C THR A 166 -25.85 0.27 8.89
N ASP A 167 -24.86 -0.57 9.10
CA ASP A 167 -24.96 -2.00 8.75
C ASP A 167 -26.04 -2.67 9.62
N LEU A 168 -26.53 -3.84 9.17
CA LEU A 168 -27.53 -4.59 9.93
C LEU A 168 -27.02 -4.79 11.34
N SER A 169 -27.76 -4.27 12.33
CA SER A 169 -27.33 -4.27 13.73
C SER A 169 -27.11 -5.68 14.23
N ILE A 170 -25.91 -5.95 14.67
CA ILE A 170 -25.59 -7.12 15.47
C ILE A 170 -26.27 -6.88 16.83
N VAL A 171 -27.39 -7.53 17.05
CA VAL A 171 -28.05 -7.56 18.37
C VAL A 171 -27.27 -8.53 19.23
N GLY A 172 -26.25 -8.04 19.92
CA GLY A 172 -25.42 -8.79 20.85
C GLY A 172 -24.30 -7.91 21.40
N ASP A 173 -24.04 -8.02 22.69
CA ASP A 173 -23.08 -7.20 23.44
C ASP A 173 -21.59 -7.47 23.07
N ASP A 174 -21.33 -8.40 22.16
CA ASP A 174 -19.98 -8.71 21.67
C ASP A 174 -19.68 -7.93 20.38
N LYS A 175 -19.19 -6.71 20.53
CA LYS A 175 -18.72 -5.86 19.43
C LYS A 175 -17.53 -6.43 18.66
N ASP A 176 -16.93 -7.51 19.12
CA ASP A 176 -15.66 -8.04 18.62
C ASP A 176 -15.75 -9.32 17.78
N ASN A 177 -16.92 -9.97 17.71
CA ASN A 177 -17.12 -11.15 16.87
C ASN A 177 -17.99 -10.78 15.67
N ARG A 178 -17.37 -10.22 14.63
CA ARG A 178 -17.98 -10.18 13.30
C ARG A 178 -17.97 -11.61 12.76
N ASP A 179 -19.00 -12.38 13.15
CA ASP A 179 -19.17 -13.74 12.67
C ASP A 179 -19.24 -13.73 11.14
N PHE A 180 -18.40 -14.53 10.49
CA PHE A 180 -18.37 -14.72 9.04
C PHE A 180 -19.77 -15.00 8.48
N SER A 181 -20.59 -15.78 9.20
CA SER A 181 -21.96 -16.09 8.80
C SER A 181 -22.85 -14.84 8.71
N MET A 182 -22.62 -13.84 9.54
CA MET A 182 -23.35 -12.56 9.51
C MET A 182 -22.84 -11.66 8.38
N LEU A 183 -21.52 -11.57 8.22
CA LEU A 183 -20.90 -10.75 7.17
C LEU A 183 -21.27 -11.21 5.76
N THR A 184 -21.55 -12.50 5.60
CA THR A 184 -21.94 -13.11 4.32
C THR A 184 -23.42 -13.51 4.26
N SER A 185 -24.25 -13.09 5.22
CA SER A 185 -25.67 -13.44 5.24
C SER A 185 -26.41 -12.90 4.01
N ASP A 186 -27.47 -13.61 3.59
CA ASP A 186 -28.26 -13.20 2.44
C ASP A 186 -29.01 -11.90 2.70
N GLU A 187 -29.37 -11.63 3.97
CA GLU A 187 -29.96 -10.38 4.41
C GLU A 187 -29.00 -9.21 4.23
N ARG A 188 -27.72 -9.39 4.62
CA ARG A 188 -26.70 -8.36 4.45
C ARG A 188 -26.39 -8.12 2.97
N VAL A 189 -26.29 -9.16 2.16
CA VAL A 189 -26.11 -9.04 0.70
C VAL A 189 -27.24 -8.23 0.08
N LYS A 190 -28.49 -8.54 0.42
CA LYS A 190 -29.66 -7.77 -0.05
C LYS A 190 -29.62 -6.32 0.43
N HIS A 191 -29.23 -6.09 1.69
CA HIS A 191 -29.07 -4.74 2.24
C HIS A 191 -28.03 -3.94 1.48
N ILE A 192 -26.85 -4.50 1.21
CA ILE A 192 -25.78 -3.85 0.42
C ILE A 192 -26.31 -3.43 -0.96
N ILE A 193 -26.97 -4.35 -1.66
CA ILE A 193 -27.55 -4.09 -2.99
C ILE A 193 -28.61 -2.98 -2.93
N GLN A 194 -29.50 -3.05 -1.95
CA GLN A 194 -30.55 -2.03 -1.76
C GLN A 194 -29.97 -0.65 -1.48
N GLN A 195 -28.93 -0.56 -0.63
CA GLN A 195 -28.29 0.72 -0.31
C GLN A 195 -27.53 1.25 -1.52
N ALA A 196 -26.80 0.41 -2.24
CA ALA A 196 -26.09 0.80 -3.46
C ALA A 196 -27.05 1.37 -4.50
N ASN A 197 -28.19 0.73 -4.71
CA ASN A 197 -29.22 1.20 -5.66
C ASN A 197 -29.93 2.46 -5.16
N TYR A 198 -30.19 2.56 -3.85
CA TYR A 198 -30.86 3.73 -3.26
C TYR A 198 -30.04 5.01 -3.40
N TYR A 199 -28.73 4.94 -3.11
CA TYR A 199 -27.83 6.08 -3.27
C TYR A 199 -27.42 6.32 -4.72
N GLY A 200 -27.57 5.28 -5.57
CA GLY A 200 -27.31 5.37 -6.99
C GLY A 200 -25.83 5.34 -7.35
N TYR A 201 -25.57 5.50 -8.62
CA TYR A 201 -24.25 5.51 -9.22
C TYR A 201 -24.20 6.47 -10.41
N SER A 202 -23.00 6.88 -10.81
CA SER A 202 -22.80 7.69 -12.01
C SER A 202 -22.60 6.79 -13.22
N GLY A 203 -23.28 7.11 -14.34
CA GLY A 203 -23.15 6.38 -15.60
C GLY A 203 -24.32 5.43 -15.88
N GLU A 204 -24.14 4.56 -16.85
CA GLU A 204 -25.20 3.65 -17.34
C GLU A 204 -25.34 2.39 -16.49
N LYS A 205 -24.31 2.06 -15.72
CA LYS A 205 -24.23 0.83 -14.95
C LYS A 205 -23.41 1.01 -13.67
N VAL A 206 -23.76 0.26 -12.63
CA VAL A 206 -22.98 0.20 -11.42
C VAL A 206 -21.56 -0.33 -11.69
N LYS A 207 -20.56 0.34 -11.10
CA LYS A 207 -19.17 -0.10 -11.08
C LYS A 207 -18.61 0.24 -9.70
N GLY A 208 -18.18 -0.76 -8.95
CA GLY A 208 -17.81 -0.57 -7.57
C GLY A 208 -16.66 -1.46 -7.09
N LEU A 209 -16.04 -1.01 -6.01
CA LEU A 209 -15.09 -1.77 -5.21
C LEU A 209 -15.74 -2.05 -3.85
N ILE A 210 -15.71 -3.29 -3.41
CA ILE A 210 -16.19 -3.69 -2.09
C ILE A 210 -15.01 -4.24 -1.31
N PHE A 211 -14.67 -3.60 -0.21
CA PHE A 211 -13.60 -4.00 0.68
C PHE A 211 -14.14 -4.90 1.77
N CYS A 212 -13.53 -6.06 1.91
CA CYS A 212 -13.92 -7.12 2.85
C CYS A 212 -12.85 -7.31 3.91
N SER A 213 -13.22 -7.90 5.04
CA SER A 213 -12.32 -8.17 6.16
C SER A 213 -11.49 -9.46 5.98
N SER A 214 -11.88 -10.35 5.07
CA SER A 214 -11.18 -11.61 4.84
C SER A 214 -11.33 -12.13 3.41
N ILE A 215 -10.39 -12.98 2.99
CA ILE A 215 -10.43 -13.64 1.68
C ILE A 215 -11.71 -14.50 1.54
N LYS A 216 -12.08 -15.20 2.61
CA LYS A 216 -13.31 -16.01 2.61
C LYS A 216 -14.57 -15.16 2.40
N GLU A 217 -14.59 -13.97 3.01
CA GLU A 217 -15.70 -13.02 2.82
C GLU A 217 -15.77 -12.52 1.36
N THR A 218 -14.63 -12.16 0.75
CA THR A 218 -14.59 -11.73 -0.66
C THR A 218 -15.13 -12.80 -1.59
N GLN A 219 -14.71 -14.05 -1.40
CA GLN A 219 -15.12 -15.19 -2.24
C GLN A 219 -16.61 -15.48 -2.09
N GLU A 220 -17.11 -15.56 -0.85
CA GLU A 220 -18.52 -15.86 -0.57
C GLU A 220 -19.45 -14.75 -1.06
N LEU A 221 -19.09 -13.48 -0.80
CA LEU A 221 -19.91 -12.35 -1.27
C LEU A 221 -19.88 -12.26 -2.80
N SER A 222 -18.74 -12.42 -3.46
CA SER A 222 -18.64 -12.44 -4.91
C SER A 222 -19.52 -13.58 -5.49
N TYR A 223 -19.43 -14.78 -4.91
CA TYR A 223 -20.27 -15.91 -5.31
C TYR A 223 -21.76 -15.60 -5.16
N LYS A 224 -22.19 -15.04 -4.03
CA LYS A 224 -23.59 -14.69 -3.79
C LYS A 224 -24.09 -13.62 -4.74
N PHE A 225 -23.30 -12.57 -4.98
CA PHE A 225 -23.68 -11.54 -5.94
C PHE A 225 -23.84 -12.11 -7.35
N ASN A 226 -22.94 -12.98 -7.81
CA ASN A 226 -23.03 -13.62 -9.12
C ASN A 226 -24.26 -14.53 -9.29
N ASN A 227 -24.95 -14.85 -8.20
CA ASN A 227 -26.20 -15.63 -8.20
C ASN A 227 -27.46 -14.77 -7.95
N ILE A 228 -27.32 -13.45 -7.90
CA ILE A 228 -28.43 -12.51 -7.71
C ILE A 228 -28.61 -11.69 -8.99
N VAL A 229 -29.86 -11.53 -9.40
CA VAL A 229 -30.22 -10.64 -10.50
C VAL A 229 -30.17 -9.20 -10.00
N ASN A 230 -29.44 -8.35 -10.69
CA ASN A 230 -29.44 -6.93 -10.44
C ASN A 230 -30.82 -6.34 -10.78
N PRO A 231 -31.52 -5.75 -9.81
CA PRO A 231 -32.88 -5.24 -10.04
C PRO A 231 -32.94 -4.12 -11.07
N ASP A 232 -31.86 -3.39 -11.34
CA ASP A 232 -31.84 -2.29 -12.28
C ASP A 232 -31.67 -2.78 -13.73
N THR A 233 -30.88 -3.83 -13.95
CA THR A 233 -30.58 -4.32 -15.31
C THR A 233 -31.35 -5.57 -15.70
N GLY A 234 -31.86 -6.34 -14.74
CA GLY A 234 -32.47 -7.64 -14.98
C GLY A 234 -31.48 -8.76 -15.30
N GLU A 235 -30.18 -8.51 -15.25
CA GLU A 235 -29.10 -9.48 -15.46
C GLU A 235 -28.46 -9.87 -14.14
N TYR A 236 -27.78 -11.03 -14.10
CA TYR A 236 -26.96 -11.40 -12.93
C TYR A 236 -25.79 -10.43 -12.76
N PHE A 237 -25.45 -10.13 -11.49
CA PHE A 237 -24.22 -9.39 -11.24
C PHE A 237 -23.01 -10.16 -11.75
N ARG A 238 -22.04 -9.43 -12.25
CA ARG A 238 -20.74 -9.93 -12.72
C ARG A 238 -19.66 -9.40 -11.79
N THR A 239 -19.15 -10.24 -10.93
CA THR A 239 -18.19 -9.85 -9.89
C THR A 239 -17.00 -10.80 -9.86
N ILE A 240 -15.90 -10.34 -9.29
CA ILE A 240 -14.70 -11.12 -9.03
C ILE A 240 -14.16 -10.81 -7.64
N ALA A 241 -13.62 -11.82 -6.97
CA ALA A 241 -12.86 -11.65 -5.73
C ALA A 241 -11.36 -11.54 -6.08
N LEU A 242 -10.73 -10.45 -5.65
CA LEU A 242 -9.28 -10.25 -5.74
C LEU A 242 -8.68 -10.20 -4.34
N ASN A 243 -7.59 -10.92 -4.15
CA ASN A 243 -6.81 -10.94 -2.92
C ASN A 243 -5.33 -10.64 -3.21
N GLY A 244 -4.49 -10.67 -2.18
CA GLY A 244 -3.05 -10.44 -2.29
C GLY A 244 -2.33 -11.38 -3.27
N ASP A 245 -2.84 -12.60 -3.44
CA ASP A 245 -2.24 -13.65 -4.26
C ASP A 245 -2.46 -13.45 -5.77
N ALA A 246 -3.43 -12.61 -6.17
CA ALA A 246 -3.70 -12.32 -7.57
C ALA A 246 -2.45 -11.74 -8.24
N ASN A 247 -2.00 -12.36 -9.32
CA ASN A 247 -0.86 -11.86 -10.08
C ASN A 247 -1.20 -10.52 -10.79
N GLU A 248 -0.17 -9.82 -11.27
CA GLU A 248 -0.32 -8.50 -11.89
C GLU A 248 -1.28 -8.52 -13.09
N GLN A 249 -1.26 -9.60 -13.88
CA GLN A 249 -2.10 -9.73 -15.07
C GLN A 249 -3.57 -9.92 -14.71
N GLU A 250 -3.86 -10.71 -13.68
CA GLU A 250 -5.22 -10.91 -13.15
C GLU A 250 -5.79 -9.61 -12.57
N ARG A 251 -4.99 -8.86 -11.82
CA ARG A 251 -5.39 -7.55 -11.29
C ARG A 251 -5.68 -6.56 -12.42
N GLN A 252 -4.80 -6.50 -13.41
CA GLN A 252 -4.98 -5.61 -14.54
C GLN A 252 -6.23 -5.99 -15.35
N ASP A 253 -6.45 -7.29 -15.62
CA ASP A 253 -7.66 -7.75 -16.31
C ASP A 253 -8.93 -7.38 -15.55
N ALA A 254 -8.96 -7.56 -14.23
CA ALA A 254 -10.11 -7.21 -13.41
C ALA A 254 -10.41 -5.70 -13.45
N PHE A 255 -9.40 -4.83 -13.35
CA PHE A 255 -9.59 -3.38 -13.45
C PHE A 255 -10.02 -2.94 -14.87
N GLU A 256 -9.45 -3.53 -15.92
CA GLU A 256 -9.89 -3.27 -17.29
C GLU A 256 -11.34 -3.68 -17.49
N ARG A 257 -11.75 -4.83 -16.97
CA ARG A 257 -13.13 -5.30 -17.04
C ARG A 257 -14.09 -4.44 -16.22
N LEU A 258 -13.66 -3.93 -15.05
CA LEU A 258 -14.46 -3.00 -14.27
C LEU A 258 -14.62 -1.66 -15.01
N ALA A 259 -13.57 -1.18 -15.70
CA ALA A 259 -13.63 0.04 -16.50
C ALA A 259 -14.45 -0.10 -17.80
N MET A 260 -14.57 -1.33 -18.30
CA MET A 260 -15.17 -1.66 -19.60
C MET A 260 -16.67 -1.34 -19.64
N ASN A 261 -17.14 -0.84 -20.78
CA ASN A 261 -18.58 -0.64 -21.03
C ASN A 261 -19.20 -1.87 -21.69
N GLU A 262 -20.52 -2.00 -21.64
CA GLU A 262 -21.26 -3.12 -22.26
C GLU A 262 -21.04 -3.21 -23.78
N SER A 263 -20.90 -2.06 -24.45
CA SER A 263 -20.63 -2.00 -25.88
C SER A 263 -19.27 -2.58 -26.29
N GLU A 264 -18.35 -2.72 -25.35
CA GLU A 264 -17.00 -3.27 -25.55
C GLU A 264 -16.95 -4.76 -25.20
N ALA A 265 -18.03 -5.34 -24.66
CA ALA A 265 -18.14 -6.74 -24.28
C ALA A 265 -17.96 -7.67 -25.50
N ASN A 266 -17.27 -8.78 -25.29
CA ASN A 266 -17.13 -9.84 -26.28
C ASN A 266 -17.15 -11.21 -25.62
N VAL A 267 -17.09 -12.29 -26.41
CA VAL A 267 -17.20 -13.68 -25.93
C VAL A 267 -16.11 -14.03 -24.90
N HIS A 268 -14.96 -13.37 -24.97
CA HIS A 268 -13.80 -13.68 -24.12
C HIS A 268 -13.66 -12.71 -22.94
N LYS A 269 -14.26 -11.52 -23.01
CA LYS A 269 -14.10 -10.47 -22.01
C LYS A 269 -15.41 -9.75 -21.77
N GLN A 270 -15.92 -9.88 -20.54
CA GLN A 270 -17.17 -9.27 -20.09
C GLN A 270 -16.89 -8.21 -19.02
N PRO A 271 -17.60 -7.08 -19.02
CA PRO A 271 -17.48 -6.07 -17.99
C PRO A 271 -17.87 -6.61 -16.61
N LEU A 272 -17.29 -6.04 -15.56
CA LEU A 272 -17.63 -6.32 -14.17
C LEU A 272 -18.50 -5.20 -13.59
N ASP A 273 -19.35 -5.56 -12.63
CA ASP A 273 -20.11 -4.63 -11.80
C ASP A 273 -19.35 -4.30 -10.51
N TYR A 274 -18.77 -5.31 -9.85
CA TYR A 274 -18.00 -5.15 -8.63
C TYR A 274 -16.71 -5.99 -8.62
N ILE A 275 -15.70 -5.45 -7.96
CA ILE A 275 -14.54 -6.20 -7.50
C ILE A 275 -14.62 -6.23 -5.97
N PHE A 276 -14.62 -7.43 -5.41
CA PHE A 276 -14.46 -7.67 -3.97
C PHE A 276 -12.99 -7.82 -3.68
N SER A 277 -12.47 -7.09 -2.70
CA SER A 277 -11.04 -7.08 -2.38
C SER A 277 -10.79 -7.15 -0.89
N VAL A 278 -9.72 -7.83 -0.52
CA VAL A 278 -9.13 -7.84 0.82
C VAL A 278 -7.63 -7.67 0.66
N GLU A 279 -6.99 -6.95 1.57
CA GLU A 279 -5.53 -6.79 1.71
C GLU A 279 -4.75 -6.17 0.54
N ILE A 280 -5.30 -6.09 -0.68
CA ILE A 280 -4.61 -5.42 -1.81
C ILE A 280 -4.35 -3.93 -1.52
N LEU A 281 -5.10 -3.36 -0.56
CA LEU A 281 -5.09 -1.95 -0.19
C LEU A 281 -5.00 -1.72 1.33
N ASN A 282 -4.96 -2.78 2.15
CA ASN A 282 -4.82 -2.69 3.59
C ASN A 282 -3.41 -3.09 4.01
N GLU A 283 -2.78 -2.24 4.79
CA GLU A 283 -1.56 -2.54 5.53
C GLU A 283 -2.00 -3.04 6.91
N GLY A 284 -1.97 -4.37 7.12
CA GLY A 284 -2.23 -4.98 8.44
C GLY A 284 -1.06 -4.76 9.39
N TRP A 285 -1.32 -4.86 10.71
CA TRP A 285 -0.28 -4.87 11.74
C TRP A 285 0.27 -6.28 11.90
N GLU A 286 1.60 -6.38 12.05
CA GLU A 286 2.32 -7.62 12.30
C GLU A 286 3.31 -7.46 13.46
N PHE A 287 3.73 -8.58 14.03
CA PHE A 287 4.86 -8.59 14.93
C PHE A 287 6.17 -8.49 14.14
N PRO A 288 7.22 -7.84 14.71
CA PRO A 288 8.52 -7.80 14.03
C PRO A 288 9.11 -9.20 13.93
N GLY A 289 9.71 -9.51 12.78
CA GLY A 289 10.34 -10.79 12.50
C GLY A 289 10.42 -11.11 11.02
N GLY A 290 11.08 -12.20 10.69
CA GLY A 290 11.30 -12.56 9.29
C GLY A 290 11.66 -14.03 9.09
N LYS A 291 12.32 -14.32 7.98
CA LYS A 291 12.64 -15.69 7.56
C LYS A 291 13.94 -16.18 8.20
N ILE A 292 13.93 -17.44 8.61
CA ILE A 292 15.14 -18.13 9.07
C ILE A 292 16.04 -18.37 7.86
N GLU A 293 17.28 -17.90 7.92
CA GLU A 293 18.28 -18.16 6.89
C GLU A 293 18.99 -19.51 7.10
N ALA A 294 19.69 -19.98 6.06
CA ALA A 294 20.34 -21.27 6.12
C ALA A 294 21.46 -21.32 7.19
N GLY A 295 21.25 -22.12 8.23
CA GLY A 295 22.19 -22.31 9.31
C GLY A 295 21.91 -21.52 10.59
N GLU A 296 20.87 -20.69 10.58
CA GLU A 296 20.40 -19.97 11.76
C GLU A 296 19.43 -20.81 12.60
N THR A 297 19.42 -20.57 13.88
CA THR A 297 18.32 -20.99 14.76
C THR A 297 17.18 -19.96 14.67
N PRO A 298 15.93 -20.30 15.04
CA PRO A 298 14.83 -19.35 15.06
C PRO A 298 15.11 -18.11 15.93
N GLN A 299 15.85 -18.28 17.02
CA GLN A 299 16.23 -17.19 17.91
C GLN A 299 17.24 -16.24 17.28
N GLU A 300 18.28 -16.77 16.63
CA GLU A 300 19.29 -15.97 15.91
C GLU A 300 18.66 -15.21 14.75
N ALA A 301 17.74 -15.84 14.01
CA ALA A 301 17.00 -15.19 12.94
C ALA A 301 16.19 -14.00 13.49
N LEU A 302 15.46 -14.18 14.60
CA LEU A 302 14.67 -13.13 15.20
C LEU A 302 15.52 -11.96 15.73
N GLU A 303 16.67 -12.24 16.36
CA GLU A 303 17.61 -11.19 16.81
C GLU A 303 18.14 -10.38 15.62
N ARG A 304 18.48 -11.04 14.50
CA ARG A 304 18.91 -10.39 13.26
C ARG A 304 17.81 -9.52 12.65
N GLU A 305 16.60 -10.07 12.47
CA GLU A 305 15.46 -9.35 11.88
C GLU A 305 15.08 -8.12 12.72
N ILE A 306 14.99 -8.24 14.05
CA ILE A 306 14.69 -7.10 14.93
C ILE A 306 15.80 -6.03 14.83
N MET A 307 17.06 -6.43 14.72
CA MET A 307 18.16 -5.48 14.50
C MET A 307 18.04 -4.80 13.13
N GLU A 308 17.67 -5.56 12.09
CA GLU A 308 17.50 -5.02 10.73
C GLU A 308 16.29 -4.09 10.62
N GLU A 309 15.16 -4.48 11.19
CA GLU A 309 13.88 -3.74 11.09
C GLU A 309 13.78 -2.57 12.08
N LEU A 310 14.30 -2.73 13.31
CA LEU A 310 14.05 -1.82 14.42
C LEU A 310 15.31 -1.20 15.02
N ASP A 311 16.53 -1.53 14.53
CA ASP A 311 17.82 -1.08 15.04
C ASP A 311 17.98 -1.27 16.57
N THR A 312 17.45 -2.37 17.07
CA THR A 312 17.30 -2.63 18.51
C THR A 312 17.89 -3.99 18.84
N GLU A 313 18.77 -4.00 19.83
CA GLU A 313 19.34 -5.25 20.36
C GLU A 313 18.37 -5.89 21.36
N VAL A 314 17.99 -7.12 21.11
CA VAL A 314 17.07 -7.87 21.95
C VAL A 314 17.72 -9.16 22.43
N LYS A 315 17.23 -9.65 23.56
CA LYS A 315 17.49 -11.01 24.04
C LYS A 315 16.25 -11.83 23.82
N VAL A 316 16.36 -12.83 22.98
CA VAL A 316 15.26 -13.76 22.74
C VAL A 316 15.11 -14.71 23.93
N GLY A 317 13.92 -14.78 24.48
CA GLY A 317 13.55 -15.54 25.67
C GLY A 317 12.79 -16.82 25.33
N ALA A 318 11.76 -17.12 26.10
CA ALA A 318 10.97 -18.34 25.94
C ALA A 318 10.04 -18.27 24.72
N LEU A 319 9.87 -19.41 24.05
CA LEU A 319 8.86 -19.59 23.02
C LEU A 319 7.47 -19.36 23.63
N ILE A 320 6.69 -18.51 22.99
CA ILE A 320 5.28 -18.29 23.32
C ILE A 320 4.46 -19.40 22.68
N ASP A 321 4.64 -19.59 21.38
CA ASP A 321 3.95 -20.60 20.58
C ASP A 321 4.56 -20.71 19.18
N THR A 322 4.27 -21.81 18.49
CA THR A 322 4.47 -21.96 17.06
C THR A 322 3.10 -21.82 16.38
N ILE A 323 2.95 -20.82 15.54
CA ILE A 323 1.73 -20.57 14.78
C ILE A 323 1.84 -21.28 13.44
N GLU A 324 0.91 -22.18 13.20
CA GLU A 324 0.71 -22.84 11.92
C GLU A 324 -0.49 -22.18 11.24
N TYR A 325 -0.25 -21.55 10.08
CA TYR A 325 -1.30 -20.85 9.35
C TYR A 325 -1.24 -21.15 7.86
N ASP A 326 -2.34 -21.62 7.31
CA ASP A 326 -2.47 -21.91 5.88
C ASP A 326 -2.95 -20.65 5.14
N TYR A 327 -2.03 -19.96 4.49
CA TYR A 327 -2.40 -19.00 3.45
C TYR A 327 -2.77 -19.75 2.17
N PRO A 328 -3.55 -19.18 1.26
CA PRO A 328 -4.01 -19.87 0.05
C PRO A 328 -2.90 -20.49 -0.80
N ASN A 329 -1.69 -19.88 -0.81
CA ASN A 329 -0.57 -20.30 -1.67
C ASN A 329 0.63 -20.83 -0.91
N PHE A 330 0.65 -20.75 0.41
CA PHE A 330 1.75 -21.27 1.21
C PHE A 330 1.30 -21.57 2.64
N HIS A 331 2.02 -22.47 3.27
CA HIS A 331 1.89 -22.76 4.68
C HIS A 331 2.92 -21.92 5.44
N LEU A 332 2.45 -21.16 6.44
CA LEU A 332 3.31 -20.41 7.36
C LEU A 332 3.46 -21.21 8.65
N SER A 333 4.70 -21.52 9.03
CA SER A 333 5.06 -21.97 10.37
C SER A 333 5.91 -20.87 11.00
N MET A 334 5.40 -20.23 12.06
CA MET A 334 6.02 -19.06 12.68
C MET A 334 6.25 -19.30 14.18
N ASP A 335 7.51 -19.34 14.59
CA ASP A 335 7.90 -19.43 15.98
C ASP A 335 7.88 -18.03 16.64
N CYS A 336 7.08 -17.86 17.68
CA CYS A 336 6.88 -16.59 18.37
C CYS A 336 7.53 -16.63 19.77
N PHE A 337 8.37 -15.66 20.06
CA PHE A 337 9.16 -15.62 21.29
C PHE A 337 8.90 -14.36 22.12
N TRP A 338 9.10 -14.46 23.42
CA TRP A 338 9.27 -13.29 24.26
C TRP A 338 10.66 -12.70 24.03
N CYS A 339 10.72 -11.36 23.88
CA CYS A 339 11.99 -10.65 23.74
C CYS A 339 12.13 -9.57 24.83
N GLU A 340 13.36 -9.39 25.31
CA GLU A 340 13.74 -8.32 26.22
C GLU A 340 14.67 -7.36 25.46
N ILE A 341 14.34 -6.07 25.46
CA ILE A 341 15.20 -5.05 24.85
C ILE A 341 16.41 -4.85 25.74
N LEU A 342 17.60 -5.06 25.18
CA LEU A 342 18.87 -4.89 25.89
C LEU A 342 19.44 -3.49 25.75
N SER A 343 19.37 -2.93 24.53
CA SER A 343 19.89 -1.60 24.22
C SER A 343 19.25 -1.03 22.98
N GLY A 344 19.32 0.28 22.82
CA GLY A 344 18.81 1.02 21.67
C GLY A 344 17.40 1.60 21.89
N ASP A 345 17.08 2.62 21.11
CA ASP A 345 15.73 3.11 20.95
C ASP A 345 15.14 2.43 19.71
N LEU A 346 13.85 2.05 19.76
CA LEU A 346 13.18 1.45 18.62
C LEU A 346 13.19 2.42 17.42
N VAL A 347 13.96 2.10 16.39
CA VAL A 347 14.09 2.86 15.16
C VAL A 347 13.49 2.05 14.02
N LEU A 348 12.39 2.52 13.47
CA LEU A 348 11.72 1.84 12.34
C LEU A 348 12.56 2.00 11.07
N LYS A 349 13.18 0.93 10.61
CA LYS A 349 13.97 0.91 9.37
C LYS A 349 13.15 0.47 8.17
N GLU A 350 12.26 -0.49 8.34
CA GLU A 350 11.46 -1.09 7.27
C GLU A 350 9.95 -0.85 7.42
N HIS A 351 9.47 -0.67 8.65
CA HIS A 351 8.05 -0.45 8.94
C HIS A 351 7.68 1.03 8.93
N GLU A 352 6.45 1.32 8.53
CA GLU A 352 5.91 2.69 8.49
C GLU A 352 5.53 3.21 9.87
N ASN A 353 5.05 2.32 10.74
CA ASN A 353 4.60 2.62 12.09
C ASN A 353 4.90 1.47 13.04
N ALA A 354 5.20 1.80 14.30
CA ALA A 354 5.16 0.86 15.41
C ALA A 354 4.31 1.43 16.54
N LYS A 355 3.63 0.55 17.25
CA LYS A 355 2.78 0.93 18.39
C LYS A 355 3.01 -0.02 19.54
N TRP A 356 3.32 0.52 20.70
CA TRP A 356 3.27 -0.23 21.94
C TRP A 356 1.82 -0.46 22.34
N LEU A 357 1.46 -1.73 22.51
CA LEU A 357 0.11 -2.12 22.88
C LEU A 357 0.12 -2.74 24.29
N THR A 358 -0.81 -2.30 25.11
CA THR A 358 -1.09 -2.97 26.38
C THR A 358 -2.15 -4.03 26.17
N LYS A 359 -2.31 -4.92 27.16
CA LYS A 359 -3.36 -5.96 27.15
C LYS A 359 -4.74 -5.46 26.71
N GLN A 360 -5.11 -4.24 27.11
CA GLN A 360 -6.42 -3.65 26.83
C GLN A 360 -6.54 -3.16 25.38
N HIS A 361 -5.42 -2.83 24.74
CA HIS A 361 -5.35 -2.22 23.43
C HIS A 361 -4.93 -3.18 22.30
N LEU A 362 -4.65 -4.45 22.61
CA LEU A 362 -4.25 -5.46 21.62
C LEU A 362 -5.27 -5.66 20.48
N ARG A 363 -6.55 -5.36 20.72
CA ARG A 363 -7.62 -5.49 19.73
C ARG A 363 -7.96 -4.17 19.00
N GLU A 364 -7.23 -3.09 19.27
CA GLU A 364 -7.46 -1.80 18.61
C GLU A 364 -6.79 -1.71 17.24
N VAL A 365 -5.93 -2.66 16.90
CA VAL A 365 -5.23 -2.72 15.62
C VAL A 365 -5.70 -3.93 14.83
N GLU A 366 -5.67 -3.81 13.52
CA GLU A 366 -6.03 -4.90 12.62
C GLU A 366 -4.78 -5.74 12.33
N TRP A 367 -4.68 -6.88 12.98
CA TRP A 367 -3.56 -7.81 12.86
C TRP A 367 -3.61 -8.59 11.57
N LEU A 368 -2.45 -8.95 11.01
CA LEU A 368 -2.38 -9.96 9.97
C LEU A 368 -2.98 -11.30 10.48
N PRO A 369 -3.58 -12.11 9.60
CA PRO A 369 -4.33 -13.31 10.01
C PRO A 369 -3.55 -14.30 10.88
N ALA A 370 -2.28 -14.52 10.59
CA ALA A 370 -1.41 -15.39 11.40
C ALA A 370 -1.17 -14.79 12.79
N ASP A 371 -0.82 -13.49 12.85
CA ASP A 371 -0.55 -12.76 14.09
C ASP A 371 -1.78 -12.66 14.98
N ALA A 372 -2.96 -12.49 14.40
CA ALA A 372 -4.23 -12.47 15.12
C ALA A 372 -4.44 -13.74 15.97
N THR A 373 -3.94 -14.89 15.52
CA THR A 373 -4.05 -16.16 16.28
C THR A 373 -3.21 -16.15 17.55
N LEU A 374 -2.11 -15.38 17.57
CA LEU A 374 -1.23 -15.25 18.72
C LEU A 374 -1.80 -14.34 19.83
N ILE A 375 -2.62 -13.34 19.46
CA ILE A 375 -3.14 -12.32 20.36
C ILE A 375 -3.88 -12.92 21.57
N GLU A 376 -4.73 -13.90 21.35
CA GLU A 376 -5.49 -14.55 22.42
C GLU A 376 -4.57 -15.32 23.40
N LYS A 377 -3.43 -15.79 22.92
CA LYS A 377 -2.43 -16.47 23.75
C LYS A 377 -1.64 -15.44 24.56
N ILE A 378 -1.12 -14.39 23.93
CA ILE A 378 -0.38 -13.31 24.59
C ILE A 378 -1.19 -12.68 25.72
N ARG A 379 -2.48 -12.41 25.50
CA ARG A 379 -3.38 -11.81 26.52
C ARG A 379 -3.47 -12.57 27.84
N ARG A 380 -3.08 -13.83 27.88
CA ARG A 380 -3.07 -14.64 29.12
C ARG A 380 -1.83 -14.38 29.97
N TYR A 381 -0.77 -13.86 29.37
CA TYR A 381 0.55 -13.70 30.01
C TYR A 381 0.88 -12.24 30.36
N ILE A 382 0.22 -11.26 29.76
CA ILE A 382 0.39 -9.82 30.03
C ILE A 382 -0.79 -9.19 30.78
#